data_6ec605c3c8cf11dc8eeed2041e6119a5
#
_entry.id   6ec605c3c8cf11dc8eeed2041e6119a5
#
_cell.length_a   1.000
_cell.length_b   1.000
_cell.length_c   1.000
_cell.angle_alpha   90.00
_cell.angle_beta   90.00
_cell.angle_gamma   90.00
#
_symmetry.space_group_name_H-M   'P 1'
#
loop_
_entity.id
_entity.type
_entity.pdbx_description
1 polymer ?
#
loop_
_entity_poly.entity_id
_entity_poly.type
_entity_poly.pdbx_seq_one_letter_code
_entity_poly.pdbx_strand_id
1 'polypeptide(L)'
;MSWLKRTTGRMRRGRVVAAGNRGVDDAVTAHLTDFARTRRGVEAYVEPQTSVTQVTLLLVAYDGEWTRRVVPSPQWAHAFAESLQIPGYDAAVVGYPQRMRDYNTRNKKHPDLR
;
A
#
# COMPACT_ATOMS: atom_id res chain seq x y z
N MET A 1 23.54 -18.14 -6.11
CA MET A 1 23.13 -18.11 -5.83
C MET A 1 22.95 -17.90 -5.68
N SER A 2 23.04 -17.55 -5.61
CA SER A 2 22.55 -17.26 -5.25
C SER A 2 22.45 -16.90 -5.14
N TRP A 3 22.44 -16.68 -4.88
CA TRP A 3 22.01 -16.20 -4.42
C TRP A 3 21.65 -16.07 -4.73
N LEU A 4 21.51 -15.62 -4.82
CA LEU A 4 20.89 -15.37 -4.74
C LEU A 4 20.64 -15.41 -5.10
N LYS A 5 20.62 -15.18 -5.06
CA LYS A 5 20.04 -15.11 -5.09
C LYS A 5 19.62 -15.02 -5.14
N ARG A 6 19.78 -14.73 -4.86
CA ARG A 6 19.15 -14.56 -4.58
C ARG A 6 18.61 -14.40 -4.80
N THR A 7 18.73 -14.10 -4.84
CA THR A 7 18.02 -13.84 -4.76
C THR A 7 17.69 -13.77 -5.17
N THR A 8 17.71 -13.55 -5.26
CA THR A 8 17.02 -13.36 -5.39
C THR A 8 16.60 -13.30 -5.74
N GLY A 9 16.91 -13.12 -5.80
CA GLY A 9 16.05 -12.95 -5.71
C GLY A 9 15.83 -12.75 -6.05
N ARG A 10 15.49 -12.72 -6.05
CA ARG A 10 14.96 -12.45 -6.06
C ARG A 10 14.52 -12.32 -6.49
N MET A 11 14.42 -12.13 -6.71
CA MET A 11 13.73 -11.87 -6.77
C MET A 11 13.49 -11.94 -7.27
N ARG A 12 13.41 -12.01 -7.26
CA ARG A 12 12.84 -11.91 -7.55
C ARG A 12 12.41 -12.00 -7.92
N ARG A 13 12.12 -11.86 -7.90
CA ARG A 13 11.39 -11.69 -8.21
C ARG A 13 11.01 -11.36 -8.54
N GLY A 14 10.97 -11.21 -8.55
CA GLY A 14 10.19 -10.56 -8.75
C GLY A 14 10.21 -10.16 -9.17
N ARG A 15 10.13 -10.08 -9.04
CA ARG A 15 9.84 -9.39 -9.53
C ARG A 15 9.44 -9.04 -10.16
N VAL A 16 9.11 -9.01 -10.03
CA VAL A 16 8.49 -8.65 -10.80
C VAL A 16 8.23 -7.93 -11.59
N VAL A 17 7.90 -8.40 -12.01
CA VAL A 17 7.33 -7.43 -12.69
C VAL A 17 8.19 -6.24 -12.96
N ALA A 18 9.36 -6.47 -13.27
CA ALA A 18 10.37 -5.48 -13.13
C ALA A 18 10.17 -4.26 -13.98
N ALA A 19 9.83 -4.43 -15.24
CA ALA A 19 9.68 -3.28 -16.10
C ALA A 19 8.49 -2.44 -15.68
N GLY A 20 7.41 -3.07 -15.27
CA GLY A 20 6.26 -2.34 -14.83
C GLY A 20 6.50 -1.60 -13.54
N ASN A 21 7.53 -1.99 -12.81
CA ASN A 21 7.82 -1.37 -11.52
C ASN A 21 8.80 -0.23 -11.60
N ARG A 22 9.28 0.07 -12.78
CA ARG A 22 10.29 1.09 -12.89
C ARG A 22 9.85 2.45 -12.41
N GLY A 23 8.57 2.73 -12.49
CA GLY A 23 8.07 4.01 -12.07
C GLY A 23 7.87 4.13 -10.57
N VAL A 24 8.10 3.04 -9.83
CA VAL A 24 7.88 3.06 -8.39
C VAL A 24 9.17 3.48 -7.73
N ASP A 25 9.10 4.58 -7.01
CA ASP A 25 10.22 5.04 -6.23
C ASP A 25 10.51 4.02 -5.14
N ASP A 26 11.77 3.71 -4.92
CA ASP A 26 12.18 2.84 -3.81
C ASP A 26 11.68 3.37 -2.49
N ALA A 27 11.61 4.68 -2.34
CA ALA A 27 11.11 5.29 -1.12
C ALA A 27 9.63 4.98 -0.91
N VAL A 28 8.84 4.91 -1.98
CA VAL A 28 7.42 4.55 -1.89
C VAL A 28 7.30 3.11 -1.40
N THR A 29 8.03 2.20 -2.03
CA THR A 29 8.00 0.79 -1.64
C THR A 29 8.45 0.61 -0.19
N ALA A 30 9.53 1.28 0.19
CA ALA A 30 10.05 1.18 1.55
C ALA A 30 9.05 1.72 2.57
N HIS A 31 8.40 2.84 2.25
CA HIS A 31 7.42 3.44 3.14
C HIS A 31 6.23 2.51 3.35
N LEU A 32 5.69 1.96 2.26
CA LEU A 32 4.53 1.07 2.37
C LEU A 32 4.88 -0.22 3.11
N THR A 33 6.06 -0.76 2.84
CA THR A 33 6.51 -1.98 3.51
C THR A 33 6.69 -1.72 5.01
N ASP A 34 7.31 -0.61 5.36
CA ASP A 34 7.52 -0.26 6.76
C ASP A 34 6.17 -0.09 7.47
N PHE A 35 5.23 0.61 6.85
CA PHE A 35 3.91 0.79 7.44
C PHE A 35 3.26 -0.57 7.72
N ALA A 36 3.30 -1.47 6.73
CA ALA A 36 2.64 -2.76 6.87
C ALA A 36 3.30 -3.62 7.95
N ARG A 37 4.61 -3.49 8.12
CA ARG A 37 5.35 -4.35 9.04
C ARG A 37 5.37 -3.83 10.46
N THR A 38 5.18 -2.52 10.64
CA THR A 38 5.23 -1.92 11.98
C THR A 38 3.86 -1.74 12.60
N ARG A 39 2.78 -1.99 11.85
CA ARG A 39 1.42 -1.88 12.36
C ARG A 39 0.74 -3.23 12.28
N ARG A 40 -0.35 -3.36 13.05
CA ARG A 40 -1.09 -4.63 13.14
C ARG A 40 -2.35 -4.53 12.31
N GLY A 41 -2.76 -5.70 11.77
CA GLY A 41 -4.03 -5.80 11.08
C GLY A 41 -4.17 -4.88 9.90
N VAL A 42 -3.08 -4.68 9.14
CA VAL A 42 -3.08 -3.77 8.00
C VAL A 42 -3.84 -4.41 6.85
N GLU A 43 -4.72 -3.61 6.23
CA GLU A 43 -5.44 -3.99 5.02
C GLU A 43 -5.13 -2.99 3.94
N ALA A 44 -5.10 -3.46 2.70
CA ALA A 44 -4.79 -2.62 1.54
C ALA A 44 -6.06 -2.33 0.76
N TYR A 45 -6.19 -1.07 0.34
CA TYR A 45 -7.32 -0.62 -0.48
C TYR A 45 -6.75 0.02 -1.73
N VAL A 46 -7.06 -0.58 -2.87
CA VAL A 46 -6.58 -0.10 -4.16
C VAL A 46 -7.59 0.91 -4.68
N GLU A 47 -7.13 2.13 -4.90
CA GLU A 47 -7.98 3.22 -5.36
C GLU A 47 -7.74 3.42 -6.85
N PRO A 48 -8.79 3.36 -7.68
CA PRO A 48 -8.60 3.41 -9.12
C PRO A 48 -8.21 4.79 -9.60
N GLN A 49 -7.62 4.82 -10.79
CA GLN A 49 -7.33 6.07 -11.48
C GLN A 49 -8.64 6.76 -11.83
N THR A 50 -8.64 8.08 -11.71
CA THR A 50 -9.78 8.90 -12.15
C THR A 50 -9.26 9.91 -13.17
N SER A 51 -10.15 10.82 -13.61
CA SER A 51 -9.74 11.86 -14.55
C SER A 51 -8.74 12.84 -13.92
N VAL A 52 -8.67 12.89 -12.59
CA VAL A 52 -7.80 13.85 -11.91
C VAL A 52 -6.78 13.19 -10.98
N THR A 53 -6.86 11.88 -10.76
CA THR A 53 -5.94 11.20 -9.85
C THR A 53 -5.36 9.96 -10.49
N GLN A 54 -4.17 9.59 -10.04
CA GLN A 54 -3.54 8.34 -10.44
C GLN A 54 -4.00 7.21 -9.54
N VAL A 55 -3.60 5.98 -9.89
CA VAL A 55 -3.85 4.82 -9.03
C VAL A 55 -3.09 5.01 -7.74
N THR A 56 -3.75 4.77 -6.62
CA THR A 56 -3.11 4.88 -5.32
C THR A 56 -3.35 3.61 -4.52
N LEU A 57 -2.44 3.35 -3.61
CA LEU A 57 -2.56 2.24 -2.67
C LEU A 57 -2.66 2.83 -1.27
N LEU A 58 -3.76 2.51 -0.61
CA LEU A 58 -4.05 2.95 0.75
C LEU A 58 -3.86 1.78 1.69
N LEU A 59 -3.08 1.94 2.73
CA LEU A 59 -2.93 0.93 3.78
C LEU A 59 -3.57 1.46 5.05
N VAL A 60 -4.39 0.63 5.69
CA VAL A 60 -5.11 1.01 6.91
C VAL A 60 -4.81 0.00 8.00
N ALA A 61 -4.26 0.47 9.11
CA ALA A 61 -3.96 -0.38 10.25
C ALA A 61 -5.22 -0.64 11.08
N TYR A 62 -5.11 -1.55 12.03
CA TYR A 62 -6.28 -1.99 12.79
C TYR A 62 -6.91 -0.86 13.61
N ASP A 63 -6.14 0.13 14.01
CA ASP A 63 -6.64 1.27 14.77
C ASP A 63 -7.16 2.40 13.89
N GLY A 64 -7.10 2.22 12.56
CA GLY A 64 -7.55 3.21 11.60
C GLY A 64 -6.46 4.13 11.08
N GLU A 65 -5.25 4.04 11.61
CA GLU A 65 -4.14 4.80 11.04
C GLU A 65 -3.91 4.38 9.60
N TRP A 66 -3.60 5.33 8.72
CA TRP A 66 -3.51 5.01 7.31
C TRP A 66 -2.43 5.82 6.62
N THR A 67 -2.00 5.30 5.48
CA THR A 67 -1.08 5.99 4.58
C THR A 67 -1.48 5.69 3.14
N ARG A 68 -1.15 6.60 2.24
CA ARG A 68 -1.53 6.48 0.82
C ARG A 68 -0.37 6.90 -0.05
N ARG A 69 -0.12 6.13 -1.11
CA ARG A 69 0.93 6.48 -2.07
C ARG A 69 0.48 6.14 -3.48
N VAL A 70 0.96 6.92 -4.44
CA VAL A 70 0.72 6.65 -5.85
C VAL A 70 1.53 5.42 -6.26
N VAL A 71 0.89 4.53 -7.03
CA VAL A 71 1.51 3.30 -7.50
C VAL A 71 1.23 3.15 -9.00
N PRO A 72 1.97 2.25 -9.70
CA PRO A 72 1.87 2.19 -11.16
C PRO A 72 0.54 1.70 -11.70
N SER A 73 -0.10 0.74 -11.03
CA SER A 73 -1.31 0.13 -11.55
C SER A 73 -2.05 -0.61 -10.44
N PRO A 74 -3.35 -0.90 -10.65
CA PRO A 74 -4.07 -1.74 -9.69
C PRO A 74 -3.45 -3.13 -9.56
N GLN A 75 -2.96 -3.69 -10.66
CA GLN A 75 -2.33 -5.01 -10.64
C GLN A 75 -1.08 -4.99 -9.77
N TRP A 76 -0.27 -3.95 -9.90
CA TRP A 76 0.91 -3.80 -9.06
C TRP A 76 0.51 -3.72 -7.59
N ALA A 77 -0.53 -2.96 -7.30
CA ALA A 77 -0.98 -2.75 -5.92
C ALA A 77 -1.44 -4.05 -5.27
N HIS A 78 -2.24 -4.84 -6.00
CA HIS A 78 -2.71 -6.13 -5.48
C HIS A 78 -1.55 -7.11 -5.30
N ALA A 79 -0.61 -7.14 -6.25
CA ALA A 79 0.55 -8.03 -6.13
C ALA A 79 1.43 -7.62 -4.94
N PHE A 80 1.58 -6.33 -4.73
CA PHE A 80 2.37 -5.83 -3.60
C PHE A 80 1.73 -6.24 -2.27
N ALA A 81 0.41 -6.06 -2.14
CA ALA A 81 -0.30 -6.47 -0.93
C ALA A 81 -0.15 -7.96 -0.69
N GLU A 82 -0.25 -8.74 -1.75
CA GLU A 82 -0.10 -10.19 -1.65
C GLU A 82 1.31 -10.55 -1.18
N SER A 83 2.32 -9.86 -1.70
CA SER A 83 3.70 -10.13 -1.30
C SER A 83 3.94 -9.86 0.18
N LEU A 84 3.16 -8.97 0.77
CA LEU A 84 3.25 -8.66 2.20
C LEU A 84 2.27 -9.49 3.03
N GLN A 85 1.50 -10.35 2.36
CA GLN A 85 0.52 -11.24 3.00
C GLN A 85 -0.55 -10.47 3.76
N ILE A 86 -0.96 -9.34 3.18
CA ILE A 86 -2.08 -8.56 3.73
C ILE A 86 -3.24 -8.60 2.74
N PRO A 87 -4.47 -8.52 3.24
CA PRO A 87 -5.63 -8.53 2.34
C PRO A 87 -5.65 -7.28 1.47
N GLY A 88 -6.04 -7.43 0.21
CA GLY A 88 -6.16 -6.32 -0.72
C GLY A 88 -7.56 -6.24 -1.29
N TYR A 89 -8.15 -5.06 -1.23
CA TYR A 89 -9.50 -4.81 -1.68
C TYR A 89 -9.52 -3.70 -2.71
N ASP A 90 -10.54 -3.70 -3.56
CA ASP A 90 -10.82 -2.57 -4.45
C ASP A 90 -11.68 -1.56 -3.69
N ALA A 91 -11.14 -0.38 -3.45
CA ALA A 91 -11.82 0.63 -2.65
C ALA A 91 -13.16 1.03 -3.27
N ALA A 92 -13.25 1.04 -4.60
CA ALA A 92 -14.48 1.39 -5.29
C ALA A 92 -15.60 0.39 -5.02
N VAL A 93 -15.23 -0.86 -4.68
CA VAL A 93 -16.22 -1.91 -4.43
C VAL A 93 -16.61 -1.97 -2.96
N VAL A 94 -15.61 -1.97 -2.07
CA VAL A 94 -15.89 -2.23 -0.66
C VAL A 94 -15.98 -0.96 0.19
N GLY A 95 -15.51 0.17 -0.34
CA GLY A 95 -15.47 1.40 0.44
C GLY A 95 -14.34 1.37 1.46
N TYR A 96 -14.38 2.30 2.38
CA TYR A 96 -13.34 2.46 3.40
C TYR A 96 -13.84 1.98 4.75
N PRO A 97 -12.95 1.43 5.57
CA PRO A 97 -13.38 0.91 6.87
C PRO A 97 -13.76 2.03 7.83
N GLN A 98 -14.71 1.74 8.70
CA GLN A 98 -15.18 2.72 9.68
C GLN A 98 -14.05 3.16 10.59
N ARG A 99 -13.14 2.27 10.94
CA ARG A 99 -12.03 2.61 11.83
C ARG A 99 -11.16 3.73 11.27
N MET A 100 -11.06 3.84 9.93
CA MET A 100 -10.33 4.92 9.30
C MET A 100 -11.03 6.26 9.53
N ARG A 101 -12.37 6.25 9.41
CA ARG A 101 -13.16 7.46 9.68
C ARG A 101 -13.03 7.89 11.13
N ASP A 102 -13.05 6.91 12.02
CA ASP A 102 -12.93 7.18 13.45
C ASP A 102 -11.55 7.76 13.78
N TYR A 103 -10.52 7.23 13.14
CA TYR A 103 -9.16 7.75 13.30
C TYR A 103 -9.10 9.20 12.86
N ASN A 104 -9.67 9.48 11.69
CA ASN A 104 -9.67 10.85 11.16
C ASN A 104 -10.44 11.81 12.07
N THR A 105 -11.54 11.34 12.64
CA THR A 105 -12.33 12.15 13.56
C THR A 105 -11.54 12.48 14.80
N ARG A 106 -10.87 11.48 15.38
CA ARG A 106 -10.03 11.71 16.56
C ARG A 106 -8.95 12.75 16.28
N ASN A 107 -8.34 12.68 15.11
CA ASN A 107 -7.27 13.62 14.75
C ASN A 107 -7.78 15.01 14.47
N LYS A 108 -9.00 15.15 14.00
CA LYS A 108 -9.58 16.46 13.78
C LYS A 108 -9.80 17.23 15.06
N LYS A 109 -9.84 16.56 16.20
CA LYS A 109 -10.01 17.22 17.48
C LYS A 109 -8.74 17.93 17.94
N HIS A 110 -7.68 17.82 17.16
CA HIS A 110 -6.40 18.43 17.49
C HIS A 110 -5.96 19.34 16.33
N PRO A 111 -6.63 20.48 16.17
CA PRO A 111 -6.40 21.34 15.00
C PRO A 111 -4.97 21.82 14.86
N ASP A 112 -4.26 21.97 15.94
CA ASP A 112 -2.87 22.41 15.87
C ASP A 112 -1.95 21.36 15.26
N LEU A 113 -2.42 20.17 15.07
CA LEU A 113 -1.63 19.12 14.44
C LEU A 113 -1.81 19.09 12.94
N ARG A 114 -2.62 19.98 12.41
CA ARG A 114 -2.90 20.01 10.98
C ARG A 114 -2.00 20.93 10.22
#